data_b4fcc8ef853b5614cbc01cb3f193c22b
#
_entry.id   b4fcc8ef853b5614cbc01cb3f193c22b
#
_cell.length_a   1.000
_cell.length_b   1.000
_cell.length_c   1.000
_cell.angle_alpha   90.00
_cell.angle_beta   90.00
_cell.angle_gamma   90.00
#
_symmetry.space_group_name_H-M   'P 1'
#
loop_
_entity.id
_entity.type
_entity.pdbx_description
1 polymer ?
#
loop_
_entity_poly.entity_id
_entity_poly.type
_entity_poly.pdbx_seq_one_letter_code
_entity_poly.pdbx_strand_id
1 'polypeptide(L)'
;MSAVLPPVLTVQVDSADSSLAWASLGERRWRCVVGAGGVREDKVEGDGATPAGTYPLRHLYFRNDRLVLPKVRLPARAIGEHDGWCDDPRSPAYNRLVRIPNEWSHEKMWREDGLYDLLVVVGYNDDPPEGEWGSAIFLHIARDDMSPTHGCVAFARDDLLEIVTLIGPETKLNVHSVSAAEQRPRPRSDEDDDMKQFEDFDEQDW
;
A
#
# COMPACT_ATOMS: atom_id res chain seq x y z
N MET A 1 -3.33 34.11 -4.70
CA MET A 1 -2.67 32.87 -5.16
C MET A 1 -3.34 31.72 -4.42
N SER A 2 -4.12 30.89 -5.11
CA SER A 2 -4.72 29.71 -4.48
C SER A 2 -3.60 28.72 -4.17
N ALA A 3 -3.43 28.34 -2.91
CA ALA A 3 -2.46 27.32 -2.53
C ALA A 3 -2.90 26.00 -3.17
N VAL A 4 -2.10 25.48 -4.10
CA VAL A 4 -2.31 24.14 -4.62
C VAL A 4 -2.03 23.17 -3.49
N LEU A 5 -3.04 22.41 -3.06
CA LEU A 5 -2.87 21.40 -2.03
C LEU A 5 -1.85 20.33 -2.52
N PRO A 6 -1.01 19.80 -1.62
CA PRO A 6 -0.10 18.75 -2.00
C PRO A 6 -0.86 17.53 -2.54
N PRO A 7 -0.32 16.83 -3.54
CA PRO A 7 -0.95 15.64 -4.08
C PRO A 7 -1.03 14.54 -3.02
N VAL A 8 -2.16 13.81 -2.99
CA VAL A 8 -2.40 12.72 -2.04
C VAL A 8 -2.59 11.43 -2.82
N LEU A 9 -1.72 10.44 -2.56
CA LEU A 9 -1.93 9.06 -2.98
C LEU A 9 -2.87 8.42 -1.97
N THR A 10 -4.11 8.20 -2.37
CA THR A 10 -5.15 7.63 -1.49
C THR A 10 -5.25 6.13 -1.72
N VAL A 11 -5.14 5.34 -0.65
CA VAL A 11 -5.37 3.89 -0.63
C VAL A 11 -6.64 3.62 0.15
N GLN A 12 -7.60 3.00 -0.51
CA GLN A 12 -8.94 2.75 0.02
C GLN A 12 -9.28 1.27 -0.05
N VAL A 13 -9.70 0.70 1.08
CA VAL A 13 -10.26 -0.66 1.17
C VAL A 13 -11.77 -0.60 1.35
N ASP A 14 -12.47 -1.62 0.83
CA ASP A 14 -13.95 -1.69 0.93
C ASP A 14 -14.43 -1.93 2.36
N SER A 15 -13.60 -2.57 3.19
CA SER A 15 -13.83 -2.74 4.62
C SER A 15 -12.50 -2.79 5.36
N ALA A 16 -12.50 -2.52 6.66
CA ALA A 16 -11.27 -2.53 7.47
C ALA A 16 -10.52 -3.88 7.45
N ASP A 17 -11.24 -4.98 7.24
CA ASP A 17 -10.68 -6.35 7.19
C ASP A 17 -10.30 -6.79 5.76
N SER A 18 -10.55 -5.96 4.73
CA SER A 18 -10.15 -6.27 3.36
C SER A 18 -8.65 -6.08 3.18
N SER A 19 -8.00 -7.01 2.47
CA SER A 19 -6.62 -6.86 2.01
C SER A 19 -6.53 -6.34 0.56
N LEU A 20 -7.64 -6.37 -0.19
CA LEU A 20 -7.71 -5.80 -1.53
C LEU A 20 -8.08 -4.32 -1.45
N ALA A 21 -7.38 -3.49 -2.19
CA ALA A 21 -7.52 -2.05 -2.15
C ALA A 21 -7.42 -1.42 -3.54
N TRP A 22 -7.85 -0.17 -3.60
CA TRP A 22 -7.61 0.72 -4.72
C TRP A 22 -6.77 1.90 -4.26
N ALA A 23 -5.73 2.20 -5.01
CA ALA A 23 -4.97 3.44 -4.87
C ALA A 23 -5.42 4.44 -5.93
N SER A 24 -5.43 5.73 -5.61
CA SER A 24 -5.75 6.81 -6.54
C SER A 24 -4.85 8.03 -6.32
N LEU A 25 -4.47 8.69 -7.42
CA LEU A 25 -3.75 9.96 -7.43
C LEU A 25 -4.29 10.84 -8.57
N GLY A 26 -5.08 11.85 -8.23
CA GLY A 26 -5.88 12.59 -9.20
C GLY A 26 -6.90 11.66 -9.86
N GLU A 27 -6.90 11.61 -11.19
CA GLU A 27 -7.81 10.75 -11.96
C GLU A 27 -7.29 9.32 -12.19
N ARG A 28 -6.04 9.05 -11.81
CA ARG A 28 -5.42 7.73 -11.98
C ARG A 28 -5.79 6.80 -10.85
N ARG A 29 -5.94 5.51 -11.18
CA ARG A 29 -6.27 4.46 -10.21
C ARG A 29 -5.50 3.19 -10.52
N TRP A 30 -5.09 2.50 -9.45
CA TRP A 30 -4.36 1.24 -9.51
C TRP A 30 -4.92 0.26 -8.47
N ARG A 31 -4.88 -1.01 -8.80
CA ARG A 31 -5.15 -2.05 -7.80
C ARG A 31 -3.94 -2.23 -6.91
N CYS A 32 -4.19 -2.48 -5.64
CA CYS A 32 -3.13 -2.77 -4.69
C CYS A 32 -3.63 -3.74 -3.61
N VAL A 33 -2.69 -4.24 -2.83
CA VAL A 33 -2.98 -5.05 -1.66
C VAL A 33 -2.36 -4.40 -0.43
N VAL A 34 -3.02 -4.60 0.71
CA VAL A 34 -2.59 -4.12 2.02
C VAL A 34 -2.29 -5.31 2.94
N GLY A 35 -2.03 -5.05 4.19
CA GLY A 35 -1.72 -6.05 5.19
C GLY A 35 -2.83 -7.11 5.38
N ALA A 36 -2.44 -8.35 5.69
CA ALA A 36 -3.38 -9.43 6.00
C ALA A 36 -4.26 -9.11 7.23
N GLY A 37 -3.79 -8.26 8.15
CA GLY A 37 -4.55 -7.73 9.27
C GLY A 37 -5.54 -6.62 8.91
N GLY A 38 -5.68 -6.28 7.61
CA GLY A 38 -6.53 -5.19 7.12
C GLY A 38 -5.92 -3.81 7.38
N VAL A 39 -6.79 -2.79 7.50
CA VAL A 39 -6.41 -1.40 7.78
C VAL A 39 -6.86 -1.05 9.20
N ARG A 40 -5.94 -0.58 10.05
CA ARG A 40 -6.18 -0.32 11.49
C ARG A 40 -5.66 1.06 11.90
N GLU A 41 -6.41 1.73 12.78
CA GLU A 41 -5.97 2.96 13.46
C GLU A 41 -5.06 2.64 14.66
N ASP A 42 -5.32 1.52 15.33
CA ASP A 42 -4.64 1.00 16.52
C ASP A 42 -3.58 -0.06 16.17
N LYS A 43 -2.84 0.17 15.06
CA LYS A 43 -1.78 -0.73 14.61
C LYS A 43 -0.72 -0.95 15.70
N VAL A 44 -0.28 -2.22 15.83
CA VAL A 44 0.85 -2.62 16.68
C VAL A 44 1.88 -3.43 15.90
N GLU A 45 3.10 -3.56 16.45
CA GLU A 45 4.15 -4.36 15.81
C GLU A 45 3.70 -5.82 15.65
N GLY A 46 3.91 -6.42 14.47
CA GLY A 46 3.62 -7.83 14.20
C GLY A 46 2.14 -8.18 13.93
N ASP A 47 1.20 -7.22 13.94
CA ASP A 47 -0.23 -7.46 13.70
C ASP A 47 -0.59 -7.73 12.23
N GLY A 48 0.37 -7.52 11.32
CA GLY A 48 0.16 -7.67 9.88
C GLY A 48 -0.80 -6.66 9.25
N ALA A 49 -1.21 -5.62 9.98
CA ALA A 49 -2.12 -4.59 9.50
C ALA A 49 -1.40 -3.42 8.85
N THR A 50 -2.06 -2.76 7.91
CA THR A 50 -1.63 -1.48 7.34
C THR A 50 -2.19 -0.33 8.19
N PRO A 51 -1.36 0.64 8.62
CA PRO A 51 -1.84 1.74 9.44
C PRO A 51 -2.80 2.65 8.65
N ALA A 52 -3.97 2.92 9.23
CA ALA A 52 -4.88 3.96 8.76
C ALA A 52 -4.32 5.35 9.09
N GLY A 53 -4.46 6.30 8.19
CA GLY A 53 -3.99 7.67 8.41
C GLY A 53 -3.33 8.31 7.21
N THR A 54 -2.67 9.45 7.44
CA THR A 54 -1.99 10.23 6.40
C THR A 54 -0.51 10.39 6.74
N TYR A 55 0.35 9.89 5.86
CA TYR A 55 1.79 9.77 6.09
C TYR A 55 2.59 10.44 4.97
N PRO A 56 3.75 11.03 5.26
CA PRO A 56 4.68 11.49 4.23
C PRO A 56 5.35 10.30 3.53
N LEU A 57 5.75 10.49 2.28
CA LEU A 57 6.62 9.57 1.56
C LEU A 57 8.06 10.07 1.71
N ARG A 58 8.98 9.19 2.11
CA ARG A 58 10.34 9.59 2.52
C ARG A 58 11.38 9.37 1.43
N HIS A 59 11.81 8.12 1.25
CA HIS A 59 12.88 7.72 0.36
C HIS A 59 12.43 6.58 -0.55
N LEU A 60 12.99 6.55 -1.74
CA LEU A 60 12.83 5.46 -2.69
C LEU A 60 14.11 4.62 -2.68
N TYR A 61 13.95 3.30 -2.56
CA TYR A 61 15.04 2.34 -2.68
C TYR A 61 14.78 1.40 -3.86
N PHE A 62 15.84 0.99 -4.58
CA PHE A 62 15.67 0.15 -5.76
C PHE A 62 16.88 -0.76 -6.02
N ARG A 63 16.66 -1.87 -6.70
CA ARG A 63 17.69 -2.80 -7.20
C ARG A 63 18.20 -2.32 -8.55
N ASN A 64 19.34 -1.63 -8.56
CA ASN A 64 19.95 -1.10 -9.78
C ASN A 64 20.51 -2.16 -10.73
N ASP A 65 20.62 -3.41 -10.27
CA ASP A 65 20.98 -4.58 -11.06
C ASP A 65 19.77 -5.24 -11.75
N ARG A 66 18.52 -4.87 -11.35
CA ARG A 66 17.27 -5.47 -11.84
C ARG A 66 16.33 -4.52 -12.55
N LEU A 67 16.47 -3.23 -12.30
CA LEU A 67 15.65 -2.21 -12.97
C LEU A 67 16.43 -0.92 -13.24
N VAL A 68 16.04 -0.26 -14.33
CA VAL A 68 16.45 1.12 -14.61
C VAL A 68 15.40 2.04 -14.02
N LEU A 69 15.80 2.83 -13.01
CA LEU A 69 14.88 3.74 -12.35
C LEU A 69 14.47 4.86 -13.31
N PRO A 70 13.17 5.13 -13.51
CA PRO A 70 12.72 6.29 -14.27
C PRO A 70 13.08 7.59 -13.55
N LYS A 71 12.81 8.74 -14.19
CA LYS A 71 12.98 10.04 -13.53
C LYS A 71 11.99 10.16 -12.37
N VAL A 72 12.49 10.28 -11.15
CA VAL A 72 11.72 10.42 -9.91
C VAL A 72 12.04 11.74 -9.21
N ARG A 73 11.15 12.19 -8.31
CA ARG A 73 11.34 13.40 -7.50
C ARG A 73 11.67 13.09 -6.04
N LEU A 74 11.30 11.91 -5.54
CA LEU A 74 11.72 11.46 -4.21
C LEU A 74 13.23 11.22 -4.18
N PRO A 75 13.91 11.48 -3.03
CA PRO A 75 15.28 11.03 -2.83
C PRO A 75 15.38 9.54 -3.08
N ALA A 76 16.28 9.13 -3.97
CA ALA A 76 16.40 7.74 -4.39
C ALA A 76 17.81 7.20 -4.12
N ARG A 77 17.88 5.92 -3.70
CA ARG A 77 19.12 5.20 -3.42
C ARG A 77 19.03 3.75 -3.88
N ALA A 78 20.09 3.24 -4.49
CA ALA A 78 20.22 1.81 -4.77
C ALA A 78 20.32 1.01 -3.47
N ILE A 79 19.63 -0.13 -3.41
CA ILE A 79 19.75 -1.11 -2.32
C ILE A 79 21.09 -1.83 -2.45
N GLY A 80 21.81 -1.95 -1.35
CA GLY A 80 23.02 -2.76 -1.25
C GLY A 80 22.76 -4.13 -0.62
N GLU A 81 23.64 -5.11 -0.87
CA GLU A 81 23.51 -6.47 -0.32
C GLU A 81 23.47 -6.53 1.21
N HIS A 82 24.04 -5.50 1.86
CA HIS A 82 24.10 -5.40 3.31
C HIS A 82 23.09 -4.39 3.88
N ASP A 83 22.07 -4.02 3.14
CA ASP A 83 21.02 -3.14 3.64
C ASP A 83 19.91 -3.97 4.31
N GLY A 84 19.53 -3.56 5.52
CA GLY A 84 18.42 -4.10 6.29
C GLY A 84 17.58 -2.98 6.86
N TRP A 85 16.37 -3.30 7.26
CA TRP A 85 15.48 -2.39 7.99
C TRP A 85 15.22 -2.95 9.38
N CYS A 86 15.60 -2.25 10.43
CA CYS A 86 15.48 -2.74 11.80
C CYS A 86 14.02 -2.73 12.24
N ASP A 87 13.52 -3.90 12.63
CA ASP A 87 12.17 -4.15 13.12
C ASP A 87 12.12 -4.63 14.59
N ASP A 88 13.27 -4.58 15.29
CA ASP A 88 13.33 -4.92 16.72
C ASP A 88 13.00 -3.70 17.58
N PRO A 89 11.88 -3.71 18.33
CA PRO A 89 11.46 -2.57 19.16
C PRO A 89 12.47 -2.18 20.28
N ARG A 90 13.39 -3.08 20.63
CA ARG A 90 14.42 -2.83 21.65
C ARG A 90 15.64 -2.13 21.08
N SER A 91 15.77 -2.07 19.76
CA SER A 91 16.93 -1.47 19.10
C SER A 91 16.86 0.06 19.11
N PRO A 92 17.97 0.77 19.39
CA PRO A 92 18.02 2.20 19.22
C PRO A 92 17.87 2.65 17.74
N ALA A 93 18.02 1.69 16.80
CA ALA A 93 17.82 1.89 15.38
C ALA A 93 16.46 1.37 14.90
N TYR A 94 15.50 1.13 15.80
CA TYR A 94 14.15 0.68 15.43
C TYR A 94 13.54 1.56 14.34
N ASN A 95 12.88 0.91 13.38
CA ASN A 95 12.25 1.53 12.20
C ASN A 95 13.23 2.42 11.39
N ARG A 96 14.47 1.97 11.24
CA ARG A 96 15.54 2.66 10.48
C ARG A 96 16.29 1.67 9.58
N LEU A 97 16.89 2.25 8.52
CA LEU A 97 17.86 1.54 7.71
C LEU A 97 19.11 1.20 8.53
N VAL A 98 19.53 -0.06 8.48
CA VAL A 98 20.73 -0.58 9.16
C VAL A 98 21.62 -1.34 8.20
N ARG A 99 22.88 -1.56 8.61
CA ARG A 99 23.79 -2.48 7.92
C ARG A 99 23.69 -3.86 8.55
N ILE A 100 23.68 -4.89 7.69
CA ILE A 100 23.67 -6.30 8.12
C ILE A 100 25.00 -6.98 7.75
N PRO A 101 25.46 -7.97 8.57
CA PRO A 101 24.78 -8.53 9.75
C PRO A 101 24.60 -7.52 10.89
N ASN A 102 23.50 -7.63 11.62
CA ASN A 102 23.12 -6.79 12.74
C ASN A 102 22.68 -7.69 13.91
N GLU A 103 22.91 -7.27 15.15
CA GLU A 103 22.51 -8.03 16.34
C GLU A 103 21.00 -8.02 16.62
N TRP A 104 20.33 -6.96 16.10
CA TRP A 104 18.87 -6.79 16.25
C TRP A 104 18.12 -7.41 15.08
N SER A 105 16.88 -7.81 15.31
CA SER A 105 15.99 -8.26 14.25
C SER A 105 15.87 -7.20 13.14
N HIS A 106 15.83 -7.67 11.92
CA HIS A 106 15.77 -6.80 10.75
C HIS A 106 15.22 -7.51 9.54
N GLU A 107 14.55 -6.78 8.69
CA GLU A 107 14.13 -7.21 7.36
C GLU A 107 15.25 -6.98 6.34
N LYS A 108 15.62 -8.02 5.56
CA LYS A 108 16.59 -7.86 4.46
C LYS A 108 15.96 -7.05 3.33
N MET A 109 16.64 -5.99 2.91
CA MET A 109 16.17 -5.20 1.76
C MET A 109 16.65 -5.78 0.42
N TRP A 110 17.80 -6.45 0.38
CA TRP A 110 18.27 -7.17 -0.80
C TRP A 110 17.64 -8.56 -0.86
N ARG A 111 16.56 -8.67 -1.65
CA ARG A 111 15.72 -9.88 -1.74
C ARG A 111 15.84 -10.52 -3.12
N GLU A 112 15.66 -11.85 -3.18
CA GLU A 112 15.65 -12.60 -4.44
C GLU A 112 14.25 -12.70 -5.07
N ASP A 113 13.20 -12.51 -4.27
CA ASP A 113 11.80 -12.64 -4.70
C ASP A 113 11.28 -11.44 -5.50
N GLY A 114 12.07 -10.38 -5.66
CA GLY A 114 11.73 -9.20 -6.46
C GLY A 114 10.78 -8.21 -5.79
N LEU A 115 10.25 -8.51 -4.59
CA LEU A 115 9.28 -7.64 -3.92
C LEU A 115 9.86 -6.27 -3.59
N TYR A 116 11.17 -6.19 -3.31
CA TYR A 116 11.90 -4.95 -3.00
C TYR A 116 12.81 -4.49 -4.15
N ASP A 117 12.57 -4.96 -5.38
CA ASP A 117 13.26 -4.38 -6.53
C ASP A 117 12.99 -2.88 -6.65
N LEU A 118 11.83 -2.43 -6.15
CA LEU A 118 11.44 -1.04 -5.99
C LEU A 118 10.58 -0.90 -4.73
N LEU A 119 10.95 0.03 -3.85
CA LEU A 119 10.15 0.35 -2.68
C LEU A 119 10.22 1.83 -2.32
N VAL A 120 9.17 2.34 -1.66
CA VAL A 120 9.09 3.70 -1.11
C VAL A 120 8.79 3.59 0.38
N VAL A 121 9.61 4.24 1.20
CA VAL A 121 9.41 4.29 2.65
C VAL A 121 8.27 5.23 2.99
N VAL A 122 7.30 4.72 3.72
CA VAL A 122 6.19 5.49 4.31
C VAL A 122 6.65 6.02 5.67
N GLY A 123 6.47 7.31 5.90
CA GLY A 123 6.83 7.97 7.17
C GLY A 123 5.81 7.68 8.27
N TYR A 124 5.59 6.39 8.52
CA TYR A 124 4.80 5.90 9.63
C TYR A 124 5.70 5.58 10.81
N ASN A 125 5.35 6.03 12.01
CA ASN A 125 6.11 5.77 13.23
C ASN A 125 7.62 6.01 13.07
N ASP A 126 8.01 7.16 12.52
CA ASP A 126 9.40 7.39 12.11
C ASP A 126 10.09 8.59 12.78
N ASP A 127 9.37 9.49 13.50
CA ASP A 127 9.99 10.69 14.06
C ASP A 127 9.31 11.17 15.38
N PRO A 128 9.79 10.71 16.55
CA PRO A 128 10.63 9.54 16.79
C PRO A 128 9.85 8.23 16.64
N PRO A 129 10.51 7.09 16.35
CA PRO A 129 9.83 5.81 16.34
C PRO A 129 9.56 5.31 17.76
N GLU A 130 8.37 4.73 17.98
CA GLU A 130 7.96 4.11 19.23
C GLU A 130 7.82 2.59 19.03
N GLY A 131 8.44 1.80 19.92
CA GLY A 131 8.69 0.38 19.71
C GLY A 131 7.46 -0.53 19.57
N GLU A 132 6.27 -0.09 20.00
CA GLU A 132 5.07 -0.93 19.97
C GLU A 132 4.15 -0.62 18.78
N TRP A 133 4.39 0.47 18.05
CA TRP A 133 3.47 0.98 17.03
C TRP A 133 3.69 0.38 15.64
N GLY A 134 4.73 -0.41 15.45
CA GLY A 134 5.04 -1.04 14.19
C GLY A 134 6.10 -0.32 13.36
N SER A 135 6.69 -1.05 12.43
CA SER A 135 7.83 -0.63 11.62
C SER A 135 7.71 -1.11 10.18
N ALA A 136 8.66 -0.74 9.34
CA ALA A 136 8.86 -1.27 7.99
C ALA A 136 7.62 -1.16 7.08
N ILE A 137 6.92 -0.02 7.12
CA ILE A 137 5.77 0.24 6.23
C ILE A 137 6.29 0.85 4.94
N PHE A 138 6.10 0.12 3.84
CA PHE A 138 6.58 0.50 2.50
C PHE A 138 5.46 0.43 1.46
N LEU A 139 5.64 1.18 0.36
CA LEU A 139 5.02 0.84 -0.91
C LEU A 139 6.01 -0.05 -1.65
N HIS A 140 5.63 -1.25 -2.12
CA HIS A 140 6.55 -2.16 -2.79
C HIS A 140 5.85 -2.97 -3.90
N ILE A 141 6.60 -3.81 -4.62
CA ILE A 141 6.05 -4.66 -5.67
C ILE A 141 5.27 -5.82 -5.03
N ALA A 142 4.04 -6.04 -5.51
CA ALA A 142 3.19 -7.14 -5.06
C ALA A 142 3.70 -8.50 -5.57
N ARG A 143 3.28 -9.58 -4.92
CA ARG A 143 3.37 -10.92 -5.49
C ARG A 143 2.46 -11.05 -6.69
N ASP A 144 2.77 -11.95 -7.61
CA ASP A 144 1.98 -12.19 -8.83
C ASP A 144 0.52 -12.57 -8.52
N ASP A 145 0.29 -13.26 -7.41
CA ASP A 145 -1.03 -13.67 -6.94
C ASP A 145 -1.78 -12.58 -6.17
N MET A 146 -1.19 -11.38 -6.03
CA MET A 146 -1.74 -10.29 -5.23
C MET A 146 -2.10 -10.71 -3.80
N SER A 147 -1.34 -11.63 -3.22
CA SER A 147 -1.53 -12.03 -1.82
C SER A 147 -1.23 -10.88 -0.84
N PRO A 148 -1.91 -10.85 0.33
CA PRO A 148 -1.75 -9.79 1.31
C PRO A 148 -0.30 -9.63 1.79
N THR A 149 0.04 -8.42 2.26
CA THR A 149 1.34 -8.10 2.87
C THR A 149 1.31 -8.32 4.40
N HIS A 150 2.41 -8.00 5.05
CA HIS A 150 2.49 -7.94 6.52
C HIS A 150 2.33 -6.51 7.07
N GLY A 151 1.65 -5.63 6.30
CA GLY A 151 1.37 -4.24 6.71
C GLY A 151 1.74 -3.20 5.65
N CYS A 152 2.54 -3.55 4.67
CA CYS A 152 2.88 -2.68 3.54
C CYS A 152 1.70 -2.51 2.57
N VAL A 153 1.84 -1.58 1.63
CA VAL A 153 0.95 -1.46 0.46
C VAL A 153 1.72 -1.93 -0.77
N ALA A 154 1.21 -2.96 -1.45
CA ALA A 154 1.92 -3.52 -2.59
C ALA A 154 1.13 -3.38 -3.90
N PHE A 155 1.84 -3.12 -4.98
CA PHE A 155 1.32 -2.83 -6.32
C PHE A 155 1.92 -3.77 -7.37
N ALA A 156 1.22 -3.98 -8.47
CA ALA A 156 1.86 -4.56 -9.64
C ALA A 156 3.12 -3.75 -10.02
N ARG A 157 4.15 -4.42 -10.56
CA ARG A 157 5.46 -3.80 -10.86
C ARG A 157 5.33 -2.54 -11.72
N ASP A 158 4.58 -2.63 -12.81
CA ASP A 158 4.43 -1.52 -13.75
C ASP A 158 3.63 -0.36 -13.15
N ASP A 159 2.64 -0.65 -12.32
CA ASP A 159 1.85 0.34 -11.59
C ASP A 159 2.73 1.11 -10.60
N LEU A 160 3.58 0.41 -9.83
CA LEU A 160 4.49 1.07 -8.90
C LEU A 160 5.54 1.93 -9.64
N LEU A 161 6.05 1.44 -10.78
CA LEU A 161 6.95 2.21 -11.64
C LEU A 161 6.29 3.49 -12.17
N GLU A 162 5.01 3.43 -12.52
CA GLU A 162 4.24 4.63 -12.89
C GLU A 162 4.07 5.57 -11.69
N ILE A 163 3.61 5.06 -10.55
CA ILE A 163 3.36 5.83 -9.33
C ILE A 163 4.61 6.62 -8.91
N VAL A 164 5.81 6.01 -8.90
CA VAL A 164 7.03 6.69 -8.45
C VAL A 164 7.45 7.86 -9.34
N THR A 165 6.98 7.92 -10.59
CA THR A 165 7.20 9.08 -11.47
C THR A 165 6.30 10.27 -11.13
N LEU A 166 5.16 10.01 -10.47
CA LEU A 166 4.11 11.00 -10.19
C LEU A 166 4.22 11.59 -8.79
N ILE A 167 4.78 10.85 -7.84
CA ILE A 167 4.92 11.27 -6.43
C ILE A 167 6.23 12.04 -6.20
N GLY A 168 6.24 12.84 -5.14
CA GLY A 168 7.40 13.64 -4.74
C GLY A 168 7.41 13.89 -3.22
N PRO A 169 8.37 14.69 -2.71
CA PRO A 169 8.50 14.97 -1.27
C PRO A 169 7.27 15.60 -0.64
N GLU A 170 6.46 16.31 -1.44
CA GLU A 170 5.21 16.94 -1.03
C GLU A 170 4.03 15.96 -1.00
N THR A 171 4.14 14.79 -1.67
CA THR A 171 3.07 13.80 -1.75
C THR A 171 2.89 13.10 -0.42
N LYS A 172 1.63 12.97 0.00
CA LYS A 172 1.26 12.15 1.16
C LYS A 172 0.55 10.89 0.73
N LEU A 173 0.75 9.81 1.48
CA LEU A 173 -0.07 8.60 1.43
C LEU A 173 -1.22 8.78 2.41
N ASN A 174 -2.46 8.56 1.97
CA ASN A 174 -3.63 8.46 2.84
C ASN A 174 -4.20 7.04 2.73
N VAL A 175 -4.34 6.35 3.86
CA VAL A 175 -4.89 4.98 3.93
C VAL A 175 -6.14 4.99 4.78
N HIS A 176 -7.25 4.52 4.25
CA HIS A 176 -8.51 4.42 4.99
C HIS A 176 -9.41 3.29 4.48
N SER A 177 -10.35 2.86 5.31
CA SER A 177 -11.46 2.01 4.90
C SER A 177 -12.67 2.88 4.52
N VAL A 178 -13.49 2.37 3.60
CA VAL A 178 -14.79 3.00 3.32
C VAL A 178 -15.64 2.88 4.59
N SER A 179 -16.14 4.01 5.10
CA SER A 179 -17.06 3.98 6.23
C SER A 179 -18.37 3.26 5.85
N ALA A 180 -19.02 2.60 6.82
CA ALA A 180 -20.31 1.94 6.59
C ALA A 180 -21.39 2.88 6.01
N ALA A 181 -21.22 4.21 6.18
CA ALA A 181 -22.10 5.23 5.62
C ALA A 181 -21.89 5.44 4.10
N GLU A 182 -20.69 5.14 3.57
CA GLU A 182 -20.36 5.26 2.14
C GLU A 182 -20.64 3.97 1.37
N GLN A 183 -20.90 2.86 2.07
CA GLN A 183 -21.26 1.56 1.50
C GLN A 183 -22.74 1.46 1.12
N ARG A 184 -23.43 2.58 0.84
CA ARG A 184 -24.79 2.52 0.33
C ARG A 184 -24.79 1.75 -0.99
N PRO A 185 -25.65 0.68 -1.13
CA PRO A 185 -25.81 0.01 -2.40
C PRO A 185 -26.21 1.07 -3.44
N ARG A 186 -25.60 1.02 -4.63
CA ARG A 186 -26.08 1.82 -5.76
C ARG A 186 -27.58 1.54 -5.91
N PRO A 187 -28.43 2.57 -6.08
CA PRO A 187 -29.81 2.31 -6.46
C PRO A 187 -29.79 1.42 -7.69
N ARG A 188 -30.53 0.33 -7.67
CA ARG A 188 -30.74 -0.52 -8.85
C ARG A 188 -31.24 0.42 -9.94
N SER A 189 -30.61 0.41 -11.09
CA SER A 189 -31.15 1.06 -12.28
C SER A 189 -32.44 0.30 -12.64
N ASP A 190 -33.50 1.04 -12.97
CA ASP A 190 -34.84 0.52 -13.33
C ASP A 190 -34.80 -0.43 -14.56
N GLU A 191 -33.63 -0.75 -15.10
CA GLU A 191 -33.41 -1.69 -16.21
C GLU A 191 -33.37 -3.17 -15.79
N ASP A 192 -33.27 -3.48 -14.49
CA ASP A 192 -33.22 -4.88 -14.00
C ASP A 192 -34.60 -5.46 -13.72
N ASP A 193 -35.67 -4.67 -13.78
CA ASP A 193 -37.06 -5.15 -13.52
C ASP A 193 -37.79 -5.58 -14.79
N ASP A 194 -37.28 -5.27 -16.00
CA ASP A 194 -37.97 -5.66 -17.25
C ASP A 194 -37.67 -7.09 -17.73
N MET A 195 -36.75 -7.81 -17.11
CA MET A 195 -36.38 -9.17 -17.52
C MET A 195 -37.15 -10.28 -16.76
N LYS A 196 -37.99 -9.95 -15.78
CA LYS A 196 -38.77 -10.94 -15.02
C LYS A 196 -40.23 -11.16 -15.47
N GLN A 197 -40.67 -10.47 -16.54
CA GLN A 197 -42.03 -10.58 -17.04
C GLN A 197 -42.20 -11.57 -18.19
N PHE A 198 -41.22 -12.37 -18.54
CA PHE A 198 -41.31 -13.33 -19.68
C PHE A 198 -41.18 -14.81 -19.30
N GLU A 199 -41.25 -15.18 -18.03
CA GLU A 199 -41.21 -16.60 -17.61
C GLU A 199 -42.51 -17.09 -16.93
N ASP A 200 -43.68 -16.73 -17.45
CA ASP A 200 -44.93 -17.41 -17.13
C ASP A 200 -45.77 -17.50 -18.41
N PHE A 201 -45.40 -18.44 -19.30
CA PHE A 201 -46.31 -18.97 -20.30
C PHE A 201 -46.46 -20.46 -20.06
N ASP A 202 -47.62 -20.80 -19.50
CA ASP A 202 -48.14 -22.11 -19.23
C ASP A 202 -48.00 -23.12 -20.40
N GLU A 203 -47.42 -24.25 -20.11
CA GLU A 203 -47.67 -25.52 -20.82
C GLU A 203 -48.92 -26.16 -20.28
N GLN A 204 -50.10 -25.79 -20.79
CA GLN A 204 -51.27 -26.64 -20.78
C GLN A 204 -52.09 -26.35 -22.03
N ASP A 205 -52.11 -27.37 -22.85
CA ASP A 205 -53.07 -27.78 -23.90
C ASP A 205 -52.36 -28.23 -25.18
N TRP A 206 -52.22 -29.56 -25.26
CA TRP A 206 -52.56 -30.51 -26.32
C TRP A 206 -52.10 -31.90 -25.94
#